data_93193004c8e95ce5146a5ccf33220adf
#
_entry.id   93193004c8e95ce5146a5ccf33220adf
#
_cell.length_a   1.000
_cell.length_b   1.000
_cell.length_c   1.000
_cell.angle_alpha   90.00
_cell.angle_beta   90.00
_cell.angle_gamma   90.00
#
_symmetry.space_group_name_H-M   'P 1'
#
loop_
_entity.id
_entity.type
_entity.pdbx_description
1 polymer ?
#
loop_
_entity_poly.entity_id
_entity_poly.type
_entity_poly.pdbx_seq_one_letter_code
_entity_poly.pdbx_strand_id
1 'polypeptide(L)'
;MGDTIRAAFDGKVRVVKYEGRGYGKYVIIRHPNGLETLYGHMSKQLVKEDQVIRAGEPIGLGGNTGRSYGSHLHFETRFLGRFIDPEKLFDFAAQDVLGDYYMFHSNGRGSILAAHEIVGGEEEMSPEEAAQLAAQEKQDESRAFQEERKAEVKARPRSQVHKVRKGESLYVIAKKYGVTVDKLCRLNNISKRTTLRPGQILKYS
;
A
#
# COMPACT_ATOMS: atom_id res chain seq x y z
N MET A 1 14.26 11.92 -12.35
CA MET A 1 13.79 12.22 -10.97
C MET A 1 13.33 13.66 -10.89
N GLY A 2 12.19 13.92 -10.27
CA GLY A 2 11.69 15.28 -10.09
C GLY A 2 10.64 15.72 -11.10
N ASP A 3 10.27 14.89 -12.05
CA ASP A 3 9.19 15.18 -12.97
C ASP A 3 7.88 15.39 -12.21
N THR A 4 7.08 16.36 -12.67
CA THR A 4 5.83 16.70 -11.98
C THR A 4 4.78 15.64 -12.22
N ILE A 5 4.28 15.03 -11.14
CA ILE A 5 3.13 14.14 -11.16
C ILE A 5 1.86 14.99 -11.00
N ARG A 6 0.89 14.76 -11.88
CA ARG A 6 -0.38 15.50 -11.92
C ARG A 6 -1.55 14.57 -11.64
N ALA A 7 -2.63 15.13 -11.10
CA ALA A 7 -3.89 14.40 -10.89
C ALA A 7 -4.53 14.03 -12.22
N ALA A 8 -4.97 12.78 -12.37
CA ALA A 8 -5.64 12.31 -13.57
C ALA A 8 -7.04 12.91 -13.74
N PHE A 9 -7.78 13.09 -12.64
CA PHE A 9 -9.14 13.62 -12.62
C PHE A 9 -9.36 14.58 -11.47
N ASP A 10 -10.45 15.36 -11.52
CA ASP A 10 -10.93 16.12 -10.38
C ASP A 10 -11.23 15.21 -9.19
N GLY A 11 -10.91 15.65 -7.96
CA GLY A 11 -11.18 14.85 -6.79
C GLY A 11 -10.75 15.48 -5.49
N LYS A 12 -10.80 14.68 -4.44
CA LYS A 12 -10.35 15.05 -3.09
C LYS A 12 -9.23 14.13 -2.65
N VAL A 13 -8.14 14.69 -2.16
CA VAL A 13 -7.01 13.91 -1.62
C VAL A 13 -7.47 13.16 -0.37
N ARG A 14 -7.47 11.84 -0.44
CA ARG A 14 -7.88 10.96 0.66
C ARG A 14 -6.72 10.56 1.56
N VAL A 15 -5.53 10.34 0.98
CA VAL A 15 -4.36 9.84 1.70
C VAL A 15 -3.10 10.53 1.22
N VAL A 16 -2.27 10.98 2.15
CA VAL A 16 -0.89 11.45 1.91
C VAL A 16 0.01 10.78 2.94
N LYS A 17 0.70 9.71 2.56
CA LYS A 17 1.49 8.90 3.51
C LYS A 17 2.84 8.48 2.94
N TYR A 18 3.64 7.88 3.82
CA TYR A 18 4.90 7.23 3.49
C TYR A 18 4.91 5.79 4.00
N GLU A 19 5.19 4.86 3.09
CA GLU A 19 5.33 3.44 3.38
C GLU A 19 6.67 2.91 2.86
N GLY A 20 7.63 2.75 3.75
CA GLY A 20 9.02 2.45 3.39
C GLY A 20 9.23 1.08 2.72
N ARG A 21 8.33 0.12 2.91
CA ARG A 21 8.41 -1.24 2.33
C ARG A 21 7.42 -1.51 1.21
N GLY A 22 6.67 -0.49 0.80
CA GLY A 22 5.65 -0.54 -0.24
C GLY A 22 5.75 0.65 -1.17
N TYR A 23 4.69 1.45 -1.24
CA TYR A 23 4.50 2.58 -2.15
C TYR A 23 5.48 3.75 -1.97
N GLY A 24 6.31 3.76 -0.94
CA GLY A 24 7.12 4.92 -0.62
C GLY A 24 6.27 6.12 -0.20
N LYS A 25 6.59 7.31 -0.67
CA LYS A 25 5.71 8.47 -0.58
C LYS A 25 4.62 8.33 -1.62
N TYR A 26 3.37 8.33 -1.18
CA TYR A 26 2.23 8.15 -2.06
C TYR A 26 1.06 9.06 -1.72
N VAL A 27 0.22 9.29 -2.72
CA VAL A 27 -1.02 10.05 -2.63
C VAL A 27 -2.15 9.19 -3.20
N ILE A 28 -3.30 9.20 -2.54
CA ILE A 28 -4.54 8.64 -3.09
C ILE A 28 -5.55 9.78 -3.24
N ILE A 29 -6.14 9.89 -4.41
CA ILE A 29 -7.21 10.85 -4.71
C ILE A 29 -8.49 10.06 -4.94
N ARG A 30 -9.57 10.44 -4.24
CA ARG A 30 -10.93 9.94 -4.49
C ARG A 30 -11.66 10.91 -5.40
N HIS A 31 -12.23 10.37 -6.47
CA HIS A 31 -12.99 11.10 -7.48
C HIS A 31 -14.48 11.07 -7.17
N PRO A 32 -15.29 12.03 -7.70
CA PRO A 32 -16.72 12.12 -7.39
C PRO A 32 -17.53 10.86 -7.71
N ASN A 33 -17.11 10.10 -8.72
CA ASN A 33 -17.73 8.85 -9.15
C ASN A 33 -17.30 7.61 -8.34
N GLY A 34 -16.55 7.79 -7.24
CA GLY A 34 -16.05 6.70 -6.39
C GLY A 34 -14.77 6.01 -6.89
N LEU A 35 -14.25 6.37 -8.07
CA LEU A 35 -12.93 5.94 -8.52
C LEU A 35 -11.85 6.51 -7.60
N GLU A 36 -10.81 5.76 -7.35
CA GLU A 36 -9.60 6.22 -6.68
C GLU A 36 -8.37 6.02 -7.57
N THR A 37 -7.49 7.01 -7.56
CA THR A 37 -6.18 6.92 -8.20
C THR A 37 -5.08 7.01 -7.15
N LEU A 38 -4.10 6.09 -7.23
CA LEU A 38 -2.93 6.06 -6.36
C LEU A 38 -1.68 6.42 -7.17
N TYR A 39 -0.85 7.25 -6.58
CA TYR A 39 0.42 7.72 -7.14
C TYR A 39 1.54 7.44 -6.14
N GLY A 40 2.39 6.45 -6.44
CA GLY A 40 3.46 5.97 -5.55
C GLY A 40 4.87 6.36 -5.97
N HIS A 41 5.82 6.00 -5.13
CA HIS A 41 7.27 6.18 -5.26
C HIS A 41 7.73 7.63 -5.44
N MET A 42 6.91 8.59 -5.01
CA MET A 42 7.21 10.02 -5.10
C MET A 42 8.49 10.40 -4.32
N SER A 43 9.25 11.37 -4.83
CA SER A 43 10.30 12.04 -4.06
C SER A 43 9.72 13.07 -3.10
N LYS A 44 8.63 13.75 -3.51
CA LYS A 44 7.94 14.78 -2.72
C LYS A 44 6.44 14.77 -3.00
N GLN A 45 5.64 14.86 -1.96
CA GLN A 45 4.19 15.12 -2.03
C GLN A 45 3.99 16.64 -1.93
N LEU A 46 3.13 17.21 -2.78
CA LEU A 46 2.86 18.65 -2.86
C LEU A 46 1.47 19.01 -2.32
N VAL A 47 0.67 18.03 -1.95
CA VAL A 47 -0.71 18.16 -1.49
C VAL A 47 -0.88 17.66 -0.07
N LYS A 48 -2.02 17.98 0.54
CA LYS A 48 -2.42 17.54 1.89
C LYS A 48 -3.70 16.72 1.83
N GLU A 49 -3.92 15.88 2.84
CA GLU A 49 -5.20 15.19 3.00
C GLU A 49 -6.35 16.20 3.05
N ASP A 50 -7.50 15.82 2.53
CA ASP A 50 -8.71 16.61 2.38
C ASP A 50 -8.64 17.77 1.37
N GLN A 51 -7.53 18.01 0.70
CA GLN A 51 -7.41 19.03 -0.35
C GLN A 51 -8.23 18.64 -1.58
N VAL A 52 -9.01 19.57 -2.09
CA VAL A 52 -9.69 19.43 -3.40
C VAL A 52 -8.69 19.72 -4.50
N ILE A 53 -8.65 18.86 -5.51
CA ILE A 53 -7.70 18.89 -6.62
C ILE A 53 -8.48 18.82 -7.93
N ARG A 54 -8.05 19.58 -8.93
CA ARG A 54 -8.52 19.46 -10.31
C ARG A 54 -7.62 18.57 -11.14
N ALA A 55 -8.17 17.99 -12.18
CA ALA A 55 -7.40 17.28 -13.19
C ALA A 55 -6.24 18.14 -13.70
N GLY A 56 -5.08 17.55 -13.88
CA GLY A 56 -3.85 18.23 -14.29
C GLY A 56 -3.14 19.05 -13.21
N GLU A 57 -3.70 19.25 -12.02
CA GLU A 57 -2.99 19.95 -10.94
C GLU A 57 -1.79 19.14 -10.41
N PRO A 58 -0.66 19.80 -10.08
CA PRO A 58 0.50 19.16 -9.51
C PRO A 58 0.22 18.57 -8.13
N ILE A 59 0.48 17.27 -7.93
CA ILE A 59 0.26 16.57 -6.67
C ILE A 59 1.54 16.05 -6.03
N GLY A 60 2.62 15.94 -6.81
CA GLY A 60 3.90 15.47 -6.30
C GLY A 60 5.01 15.51 -7.35
N LEU A 61 6.17 15.03 -6.95
CA LEU A 61 7.34 14.88 -7.81
C LEU A 61 7.74 13.41 -7.90
N GLY A 62 8.06 12.95 -9.09
CA GLY A 62 8.55 11.61 -9.38
C GLY A 62 9.82 11.28 -8.60
N GLY A 63 9.96 10.04 -8.18
CA GLY A 63 11.07 9.61 -7.36
C GLY A 63 11.32 8.11 -7.39
N ASN A 64 11.99 7.65 -6.32
CA ASN A 64 12.39 6.27 -6.14
C ASN A 64 12.30 5.90 -4.64
N THR A 65 11.22 6.28 -3.97
CA THR A 65 11.03 5.99 -2.53
C THR A 65 10.24 4.70 -2.31
N GLY A 66 10.39 4.10 -1.14
CA GLY A 66 9.75 2.82 -0.83
C GLY A 66 10.42 1.62 -1.49
N ARG A 67 9.64 0.60 -1.83
CA ARG A 67 10.15 -0.60 -2.53
C ARG A 67 10.18 -0.34 -4.04
N SER A 68 11.23 0.30 -4.50
CA SER A 68 11.43 0.66 -5.91
C SER A 68 12.87 0.43 -6.33
N TYR A 69 13.09 -0.05 -7.54
CA TYR A 69 14.41 -0.36 -8.11
C TYR A 69 14.91 0.71 -9.08
N GLY A 70 14.16 1.78 -9.29
CA GLY A 70 14.50 2.87 -10.20
C GLY A 70 13.44 3.96 -10.19
N SER A 71 13.74 5.13 -10.77
CA SER A 71 12.78 6.24 -10.84
C SER A 71 11.61 5.88 -11.77
N HIS A 72 10.41 5.75 -11.24
CA HIS A 72 9.18 5.53 -11.98
C HIS A 72 7.97 6.02 -11.16
N LEU A 73 6.84 6.18 -11.83
CA LEU A 73 5.56 6.38 -11.18
C LEU A 73 4.86 5.02 -11.02
N HIS A 74 4.56 4.63 -9.80
CA HIS A 74 3.61 3.55 -9.55
C HIS A 74 2.20 4.16 -9.56
N PHE A 75 1.39 3.76 -10.53
CA PHE A 75 0.04 4.29 -10.74
C PHE A 75 -0.98 3.16 -10.66
N GLU A 76 -2.01 3.35 -9.84
CA GLU A 76 -3.11 2.40 -9.70
C GLU A 76 -4.44 3.11 -9.85
N THR A 77 -5.43 2.37 -10.35
CA THR A 77 -6.84 2.74 -10.34
C THR A 77 -7.63 1.74 -9.54
N ARG A 78 -8.54 2.23 -8.70
CA ARG A 78 -9.38 1.41 -7.83
C ARG A 78 -10.81 1.92 -7.86
N PHE A 79 -11.78 1.01 -7.89
CA PHE A 79 -13.17 1.33 -7.73
C PHE A 79 -13.78 0.41 -6.67
N LEU A 80 -14.42 1.00 -5.65
CA LEU A 80 -14.99 0.25 -4.52
C LEU A 80 -13.97 -0.73 -3.89
N GLY A 81 -12.72 -0.27 -3.68
CA GLY A 81 -11.64 -1.08 -3.12
C GLY A 81 -11.05 -2.14 -4.07
N ARG A 82 -11.58 -2.31 -5.28
CA ARG A 82 -11.08 -3.27 -6.28
C ARG A 82 -10.15 -2.59 -7.26
N PHE A 83 -9.05 -3.27 -7.58
CA PHE A 83 -8.13 -2.80 -8.60
C PHE A 83 -8.74 -2.89 -9.99
N ILE A 84 -8.57 -1.83 -10.75
CA ILE A 84 -8.83 -1.80 -12.19
C ILE A 84 -7.47 -1.58 -12.86
N ASP A 85 -7.20 -2.36 -13.89
CA ASP A 85 -6.02 -2.15 -14.72
C ASP A 85 -6.08 -0.76 -15.36
N PRO A 86 -5.11 0.13 -15.11
CA PRO A 86 -5.13 1.48 -15.67
C PRO A 86 -5.18 1.51 -17.19
N GLU A 87 -4.60 0.52 -17.89
CA GLU A 87 -4.63 0.41 -19.35
C GLU A 87 -6.05 0.19 -19.91
N LYS A 88 -7.02 -0.15 -19.04
CA LYS A 88 -8.45 -0.23 -19.41
C LYS A 88 -9.18 1.08 -19.29
N LEU A 89 -8.57 2.10 -18.71
CA LEU A 89 -9.17 3.43 -18.52
C LEU A 89 -8.44 4.49 -19.32
N PHE A 90 -7.13 4.33 -19.53
CA PHE A 90 -6.26 5.34 -20.12
C PHE A 90 -5.54 4.82 -21.35
N ASP A 91 -5.50 5.64 -22.39
CA ASP A 91 -4.52 5.55 -23.47
C ASP A 91 -3.29 6.37 -23.08
N PHE A 92 -2.27 5.69 -22.55
CA PHE A 92 -1.04 6.35 -22.13
C PHE A 92 -0.23 6.94 -23.30
N ALA A 93 -0.40 6.41 -24.51
CA ALA A 93 0.27 6.92 -25.70
C ALA A 93 -0.37 8.21 -26.21
N ALA A 94 -1.71 8.25 -26.25
CA ALA A 94 -2.47 9.42 -26.60
C ALA A 94 -2.55 10.46 -25.45
N GLN A 95 -2.21 10.06 -24.23
CA GLN A 95 -2.37 10.84 -22.99
C GLN A 95 -3.82 11.24 -22.74
N ASP A 96 -4.76 10.34 -22.99
CA ASP A 96 -6.19 10.55 -22.88
C ASP A 96 -6.88 9.33 -22.25
N VAL A 97 -8.18 9.45 -21.99
CA VAL A 97 -9.02 8.33 -21.56
C VAL A 97 -9.48 7.51 -22.77
N LEU A 98 -9.69 6.21 -22.57
CA LEU A 98 -10.13 5.32 -23.67
C LEU A 98 -11.58 5.52 -24.08
N GLY A 99 -12.40 6.17 -23.26
CA GLY A 99 -13.81 6.44 -23.56
C GLY A 99 -14.48 7.27 -22.48
N ASP A 100 -15.71 7.70 -22.75
CA ASP A 100 -16.46 8.60 -21.87
C ASP A 100 -16.91 7.91 -20.58
N TYR A 101 -17.16 6.62 -20.64
CA TYR A 101 -17.68 5.83 -19.53
C TYR A 101 -16.98 4.48 -19.40
N TYR A 102 -16.75 4.09 -18.17
CA TYR A 102 -16.29 2.75 -17.83
C TYR A 102 -17.35 2.06 -16.98
N MET A 103 -17.99 1.02 -17.52
CA MET A 103 -18.98 0.25 -16.79
C MET A 103 -18.26 -0.82 -15.94
N PHE A 104 -18.41 -0.71 -14.63
CA PHE A 104 -17.87 -1.66 -13.69
C PHE A 104 -18.94 -2.69 -13.28
N HIS A 105 -18.73 -3.95 -13.58
CA HIS A 105 -19.65 -5.03 -13.19
C HIS A 105 -19.28 -5.62 -11.84
N SER A 106 -20.25 -6.05 -11.06
CA SER A 106 -20.08 -6.66 -9.73
C SER A 106 -19.16 -7.89 -9.71
N ASN A 107 -18.99 -8.58 -10.85
CA ASN A 107 -18.06 -9.71 -11.01
C ASN A 107 -16.59 -9.27 -11.20
N GLY A 108 -16.26 -8.00 -11.07
CA GLY A 108 -14.92 -7.46 -11.25
C GLY A 108 -14.48 -7.26 -12.70
N ARG A 109 -15.37 -7.51 -13.67
CA ARG A 109 -15.14 -7.18 -15.08
C ARG A 109 -15.64 -5.77 -15.34
N GLY A 110 -15.07 -5.11 -16.31
CA GLY A 110 -15.50 -3.80 -16.75
C GLY A 110 -15.45 -3.73 -18.28
N SER A 111 -16.28 -2.86 -18.84
CA SER A 111 -16.30 -2.50 -20.25
C SER A 111 -16.32 -0.99 -20.42
N ILE A 112 -15.71 -0.52 -21.49
CA ILE A 112 -15.78 0.88 -21.90
C ILE A 112 -17.00 1.04 -22.80
N LEU A 113 -17.76 2.11 -22.56
CA LEU A 113 -18.91 2.49 -23.38
C LEU A 113 -18.68 3.91 -23.91
N ALA A 114 -19.05 4.14 -25.15
CA ALA A 114 -19.16 5.48 -25.68
C ALA A 114 -20.46 6.16 -25.21
N ALA A 115 -20.47 7.49 -25.11
CA ALA A 115 -21.63 8.26 -24.60
C ALA A 115 -22.95 7.92 -25.30
N HIS A 116 -22.90 7.56 -26.58
CA HIS A 116 -24.10 7.23 -27.39
C HIS A 116 -24.69 5.84 -27.07
N GLU A 117 -23.97 4.96 -26.36
CA GLU A 117 -24.46 3.62 -26.01
C GLU A 117 -25.29 3.61 -24.72
N ILE A 118 -25.36 4.74 -24.00
CA ILE A 118 -26.01 4.85 -22.68
C ILE A 118 -27.48 5.27 -22.79
N VAL A 119 -27.95 5.63 -23.98
CA VAL A 119 -29.33 6.04 -24.18
C VAL A 119 -30.26 4.81 -24.18
N GLY A 120 -30.57 4.29 -23.00
CA GLY A 120 -31.50 3.17 -22.88
C GLY A 120 -31.56 2.41 -21.54
N GLY A 121 -31.12 2.97 -20.41
CA GLY A 121 -31.24 2.25 -19.16
C GLY A 121 -30.79 3.04 -17.93
N GLU A 122 -31.60 3.99 -17.51
CA GLU A 122 -31.57 4.46 -16.12
C GLU A 122 -32.28 3.40 -15.25
N GLU A 123 -31.56 2.36 -14.84
CA GLU A 123 -31.93 1.63 -13.63
C GLU A 123 -31.33 2.41 -12.45
N GLU A 124 -32.12 3.31 -11.88
CA GLU A 124 -31.83 3.90 -10.58
C GLU A 124 -31.70 2.78 -9.56
N MET A 125 -30.49 2.59 -9.06
CA MET A 125 -30.21 1.64 -7.98
C MET A 125 -31.03 2.07 -6.76
N SER A 126 -31.85 1.15 -6.23
CA SER A 126 -32.71 1.44 -5.09
C SER A 126 -31.87 1.84 -3.84
N PRO A 127 -32.39 2.70 -2.95
CA PRO A 127 -31.69 3.07 -1.71
C PRO A 127 -31.25 1.88 -0.85
N GLU A 128 -31.97 0.74 -0.95
CA GLU A 128 -31.62 -0.50 -0.24
C GLU A 128 -30.43 -1.21 -0.86
N GLU A 129 -30.30 -1.25 -2.19
CA GLU A 129 -29.14 -1.81 -2.89
C GLU A 129 -27.88 -0.98 -2.65
N ALA A 130 -28.03 0.35 -2.63
CA ALA A 130 -26.92 1.25 -2.28
C ALA A 130 -26.45 1.05 -0.83
N ALA A 131 -27.38 0.83 0.11
CA ALA A 131 -27.05 0.57 1.50
C ALA A 131 -26.41 -0.81 1.72
N GLN A 132 -26.85 -1.84 0.98
CA GLN A 132 -26.24 -3.17 1.00
C GLN A 132 -24.83 -3.15 0.40
N LEU A 133 -24.62 -2.43 -0.71
CA LEU A 133 -23.28 -2.25 -1.30
C LEU A 133 -22.33 -1.56 -0.31
N ALA A 134 -22.76 -0.48 0.33
CA ALA A 134 -21.95 0.24 1.32
C ALA A 134 -21.65 -0.59 2.59
N ALA A 135 -22.55 -1.49 2.98
CA ALA A 135 -22.31 -2.42 4.09
C ALA A 135 -21.30 -3.52 3.71
N GLN A 136 -21.37 -3.99 2.47
CA GLN A 136 -20.45 -4.99 1.94
C GLN A 136 -19.04 -4.44 1.77
N GLU A 137 -18.91 -3.19 1.33
CA GLU A 137 -17.62 -2.47 1.25
C GLU A 137 -16.91 -2.39 2.61
N LYS A 138 -17.63 -2.05 3.67
CA LYS A 138 -17.06 -2.00 5.03
C LYS A 138 -16.60 -3.36 5.53
N GLN A 139 -17.27 -4.44 5.12
CA GLN A 139 -16.86 -5.80 5.47
C GLN A 139 -15.62 -6.24 4.67
N ASP A 140 -15.56 -5.92 3.39
CA ASP A 140 -14.43 -6.26 2.53
C ASP A 140 -13.18 -5.44 2.89
N GLU A 141 -13.31 -4.14 3.22
CA GLU A 141 -12.21 -3.34 3.78
C GLU A 141 -11.68 -3.93 5.11
N SER A 142 -12.60 -4.33 6.01
CA SER A 142 -12.22 -4.97 7.27
C SER A 142 -11.53 -6.30 7.06
N ARG A 143 -11.96 -7.08 6.08
CA ARG A 143 -11.38 -8.38 5.73
C ARG A 143 -10.00 -8.23 5.09
N ALA A 144 -9.86 -7.32 4.13
CA ALA A 144 -8.58 -6.99 3.51
C ALA A 144 -7.57 -6.49 4.55
N PHE A 145 -7.98 -5.60 5.45
CA PHE A 145 -7.14 -5.10 6.56
C PHE A 145 -6.73 -6.22 7.53
N GLN A 146 -7.64 -7.18 7.81
CA GLN A 146 -7.31 -8.32 8.66
C GLN A 146 -6.38 -9.32 7.98
N GLU A 147 -6.53 -9.54 6.68
CA GLU A 147 -5.64 -10.41 5.91
C GLU A 147 -4.23 -9.78 5.77
N GLU A 148 -4.16 -8.48 5.55
CA GLU A 148 -2.91 -7.74 5.51
C GLU A 148 -2.18 -7.79 6.87
N ARG A 149 -2.91 -7.61 7.98
CA ARG A 149 -2.36 -7.79 9.34
C ARG A 149 -1.91 -9.22 9.61
N LYS A 150 -2.66 -10.24 9.14
CA LYS A 150 -2.26 -11.64 9.26
C LYS A 150 -1.02 -11.95 8.42
N ALA A 151 -0.92 -11.39 7.22
CA ALA A 151 0.26 -11.51 6.36
C ALA A 151 1.48 -10.81 6.99
N GLU A 152 1.30 -9.63 7.58
CA GLU A 152 2.35 -8.88 8.26
C GLU A 152 2.84 -9.59 9.54
N VAL A 153 1.92 -10.18 10.31
CA VAL A 153 2.27 -11.03 11.47
C VAL A 153 3.00 -12.30 11.05
N LYS A 154 2.64 -12.89 9.90
CA LYS A 154 3.30 -14.08 9.34
C LYS A 154 4.66 -13.76 8.72
N ALA A 155 4.84 -12.54 8.21
CA ALA A 155 6.10 -12.04 7.62
C ALA A 155 7.10 -11.50 8.65
N ARG A 156 6.68 -11.26 9.91
CA ARG A 156 7.64 -10.92 10.98
C ARG A 156 8.55 -12.13 11.21
N PRO A 157 9.87 -11.99 11.01
CA PRO A 157 10.78 -13.07 11.32
C PRO A 157 10.57 -13.42 12.79
N ARG A 158 10.13 -14.64 13.08
CA ARG A 158 10.04 -15.15 14.45
C ARG A 158 11.42 -14.95 15.05
N SER A 159 11.53 -14.09 16.06
CA SER A 159 12.78 -13.89 16.77
C SER A 159 13.24 -15.27 17.26
N GLN A 160 14.31 -15.77 16.65
CA GLN A 160 14.85 -17.07 17.02
C GLN A 160 15.54 -16.90 18.36
N VAL A 161 15.18 -17.74 19.31
CA VAL A 161 15.63 -17.64 20.69
C VAL A 161 16.47 -18.88 21.10
N HIS A 162 17.46 -18.64 21.93
CA HIS A 162 18.29 -19.67 22.54
C HIS A 162 18.10 -19.67 24.07
N LYS A 163 17.85 -20.83 24.66
CA LYS A 163 17.81 -21.00 26.10
C LYS A 163 19.20 -21.38 26.59
N VAL A 164 19.82 -20.50 27.36
CA VAL A 164 21.18 -20.66 27.88
C VAL A 164 21.27 -21.90 28.74
N ARG A 165 22.28 -22.74 28.48
CA ARG A 165 22.62 -23.93 29.28
C ARG A 165 23.73 -23.61 30.28
N LYS A 166 23.89 -24.47 31.31
CA LYS A 166 24.95 -24.33 32.31
C LYS A 166 26.33 -24.37 31.62
N GLY A 167 27.15 -23.35 31.85
CA GLY A 167 28.48 -23.21 31.28
C GLY A 167 28.58 -22.58 29.89
N GLU A 168 27.46 -22.20 29.26
CA GLU A 168 27.53 -21.47 28.00
C GLU A 168 27.88 -20.00 28.21
N SER A 169 28.72 -19.47 27.33
CA SER A 169 29.08 -18.05 27.28
C SER A 169 28.50 -17.36 26.07
N LEU A 170 28.45 -16.03 26.10
CA LEU A 170 28.02 -15.21 24.95
C LEU A 170 28.79 -15.55 23.67
N TYR A 171 30.07 -15.84 23.78
CA TYR A 171 30.92 -16.21 22.66
C TYR A 171 30.51 -17.56 22.04
N VAL A 172 30.27 -18.56 22.87
CA VAL A 172 29.84 -19.90 22.42
C VAL A 172 28.49 -19.83 21.72
N ILE A 173 27.55 -19.09 22.30
CA ILE A 173 26.21 -18.92 21.71
C ILE A 173 26.28 -18.13 20.39
N ALA A 174 27.05 -17.04 20.35
CA ALA A 174 27.22 -16.24 19.14
C ALA A 174 27.84 -17.09 18.00
N LYS A 175 28.89 -17.86 18.29
CA LYS A 175 29.52 -18.77 17.34
C LYS A 175 28.56 -19.85 16.84
N LYS A 176 27.74 -20.41 17.71
CA LYS A 176 26.75 -21.45 17.38
C LYS A 176 25.70 -20.97 16.35
N TYR A 177 25.30 -19.71 16.41
CA TYR A 177 24.28 -19.15 15.54
C TYR A 177 24.85 -18.23 14.45
N GLY A 178 26.17 -18.18 14.28
CA GLY A 178 26.80 -17.38 13.24
C GLY A 178 26.59 -15.87 13.38
N VAL A 179 26.39 -15.39 14.62
CA VAL A 179 26.21 -13.96 14.92
C VAL A 179 27.40 -13.42 15.70
N THR A 180 27.62 -12.12 15.64
CA THR A 180 28.68 -11.50 16.48
C THR A 180 28.19 -11.34 17.93
N VAL A 181 29.13 -11.38 18.89
CA VAL A 181 28.80 -11.10 20.29
C VAL A 181 28.14 -9.72 20.47
N ASP A 182 28.60 -8.75 19.70
CA ASP A 182 28.00 -7.37 19.69
C ASP A 182 26.55 -7.37 19.24
N LYS A 183 26.22 -8.13 18.20
CA LYS A 183 24.85 -8.28 17.72
C LYS A 183 23.99 -8.97 18.76
N LEU A 184 24.50 -10.06 19.36
CA LEU A 184 23.79 -10.80 20.40
C LEU A 184 23.53 -9.92 21.64
N CYS A 185 24.49 -9.11 22.05
CA CYS A 185 24.33 -8.17 23.16
C CYS A 185 23.30 -7.11 22.87
N ARG A 186 23.31 -6.49 21.68
CA ARG A 186 22.33 -5.48 21.24
C ARG A 186 20.90 -6.02 21.19
N LEU A 187 20.72 -7.23 20.66
CA LEU A 187 19.39 -7.86 20.55
C LEU A 187 18.76 -8.14 21.92
N ASN A 188 19.59 -8.27 22.97
CA ASN A 188 19.14 -8.66 24.30
C ASN A 188 19.33 -7.57 25.39
N ASN A 189 19.75 -6.38 25.01
CA ASN A 189 20.06 -5.26 25.93
C ASN A 189 21.02 -5.67 27.07
N ILE A 190 22.08 -6.46 26.75
CA ILE A 190 23.08 -6.89 27.70
C ILE A 190 24.48 -6.46 27.28
N SER A 191 25.40 -6.36 28.21
CA SER A 191 26.80 -6.06 27.93
C SER A 191 27.65 -7.32 27.72
N LYS A 192 28.81 -7.17 27.07
CA LYS A 192 29.77 -8.27 26.89
C LYS A 192 30.26 -8.89 28.21
N ARG A 193 30.15 -8.14 29.33
CA ARG A 193 30.54 -8.56 30.67
C ARG A 193 29.42 -9.21 31.48
N THR A 194 28.21 -9.30 30.88
CA THR A 194 27.04 -9.85 31.55
C THR A 194 27.22 -11.36 31.75
N THR A 195 27.11 -11.82 33.01
CA THR A 195 27.09 -13.23 33.34
C THR A 195 25.75 -13.84 32.97
N LEU A 196 25.75 -14.82 32.08
CA LEU A 196 24.55 -15.54 31.68
C LEU A 196 24.08 -16.52 32.76
N ARG A 197 22.76 -16.59 32.95
CA ARG A 197 22.18 -17.58 33.89
C ARG A 197 21.63 -18.79 33.12
N PRO A 198 21.79 -20.01 33.59
CA PRO A 198 21.11 -21.16 32.99
C PRO A 198 19.60 -20.93 32.97
N GLY A 199 18.97 -21.21 31.81
CA GLY A 199 17.57 -20.96 31.59
C GLY A 199 17.23 -19.58 31.01
N GLN A 200 18.14 -18.63 30.97
CA GLN A 200 17.97 -17.32 30.36
C GLN A 200 17.69 -17.48 28.85
N ILE A 201 16.76 -16.69 28.32
CA ILE A 201 16.41 -16.71 26.89
C ILE A 201 17.12 -15.54 26.19
N LEU A 202 17.87 -15.84 25.15
CA LEU A 202 18.56 -14.87 24.30
C LEU A 202 18.04 -14.92 22.89
N LYS A 203 17.71 -13.74 22.32
CA LYS A 203 17.38 -13.57 20.89
C LYS A 203 18.66 -13.53 20.08
N TYR A 204 18.72 -14.23 18.94
CA TYR A 204 19.91 -14.25 18.08
C TYR A 204 19.63 -13.85 16.62
N SER A 205 18.37 -13.65 16.22
CA SER A 205 17.99 -13.09 14.92
C SER A 205 16.88 -12.06 15.06
#